data_8bfac42bd5a699f9bf2dabc256933f75
#
_entry.id   8bfac42bd5a699f9bf2dabc256933f75
#
_cell.length_a   1.000
_cell.length_b   1.000
_cell.length_c   1.000
_cell.angle_alpha   90.00
_cell.angle_beta   90.00
_cell.angle_gamma   90.00
#
_symmetry.space_group_name_H-M   'P 1'
#
loop_
_entity.id
_entity.type
_entity.pdbx_description
1 polymer ?
#
loop_
_entity_poly.entity_id
_entity_poly.type
_entity_poly.pdbx_seq_one_letter_code
_entity_poly.pdbx_strand_id
1 'polypeptide(L)'
;MVTEVGLQGSLFDGGEPAVDRGFTSLRRIPLDERSWIDHAPGWLRGSDELFTLLHRTGRFSQRTVQVWDRTVPEPRLTAGWSTEVAGDDVPAPLRDLASALSRHYDIAFDRIWVNLYRDGQDSVAWHGDRNRHTHRNPLVATVSLGARRRFRLRPVGGRPALELRPGHGDLVVMGGACQHEWEHTVPKEAAPAGPRMSITLRHSAQLG
;
A
#
# COMPACT_ATOMS: atom_id res chain seq x y z
N MET A 1 13.19 0.98 23.55
CA MET A 1 14.26 1.54 22.68
C MET A 1 13.84 1.31 21.25
N VAL A 2 13.48 2.37 20.53
CA VAL A 2 13.21 2.29 19.09
C VAL A 2 14.57 2.24 18.42
N THR A 3 14.91 1.10 17.81
CA THR A 3 16.15 0.96 17.03
C THR A 3 16.08 1.97 15.88
N GLU A 4 17.08 2.84 15.79
CA GLU A 4 17.23 3.77 14.66
C GLU A 4 17.30 2.95 13.37
N VAL A 5 16.23 3.02 12.59
CA VAL A 5 16.15 2.35 11.29
C VAL A 5 16.81 3.29 10.30
N GLY A 6 18.10 3.05 10.01
CA GLY A 6 18.85 3.81 9.01
C GLY A 6 18.28 3.58 7.61
N LEU A 7 17.56 4.56 7.08
CA LEU A 7 17.28 4.65 5.66
C LEU A 7 18.53 5.18 4.95
N GLN A 8 19.00 4.45 3.94
CA GLN A 8 19.93 5.02 2.97
C GLN A 8 19.08 5.87 2.02
N GLY A 9 19.03 7.20 2.27
CA GLY A 9 18.29 8.14 1.44
C GLY A 9 18.74 8.09 -0.02
N SER A 10 17.82 8.28 -0.94
CA SER A 10 18.13 8.42 -2.37
C SER A 10 18.72 9.80 -2.61
N LEU A 11 19.89 9.88 -3.25
CA LEU A 11 20.53 11.14 -3.64
C LEU A 11 19.68 12.01 -4.60
N PHE A 12 18.58 11.47 -5.12
CA PHE A 12 17.74 12.10 -6.15
C PHE A 12 16.28 12.30 -5.76
N ASP A 13 15.85 11.89 -4.56
CA ASP A 13 14.44 11.96 -4.12
C ASP A 13 14.23 12.90 -2.90
N GLY A 14 15.17 13.85 -2.70
CA GLY A 14 15.02 14.89 -1.67
C GLY A 14 14.03 15.96 -2.12
N GLY A 15 13.19 16.45 -1.19
CA GLY A 15 12.22 17.52 -1.39
C GLY A 15 10.84 17.20 -0.85
N GLU A 16 9.95 18.19 -0.85
CA GLU A 16 8.58 17.99 -0.38
C GLU A 16 7.84 16.89 -1.17
N PRO A 17 7.07 16.04 -0.49
CA PRO A 17 6.27 15.02 -1.15
C PRO A 17 5.35 15.61 -2.23
N ALA A 18 5.48 15.14 -3.46
CA ALA A 18 4.71 15.62 -4.60
C ALA A 18 4.28 14.47 -5.52
N VAL A 19 2.99 14.38 -5.82
CA VAL A 19 2.41 13.35 -6.69
C VAL A 19 2.42 13.77 -8.15
N ASP A 20 2.66 12.84 -9.06
CA ASP A 20 2.41 13.04 -10.48
C ASP A 20 0.89 13.02 -10.75
N ARG A 21 0.27 14.20 -10.78
CA ARG A 21 -1.18 14.37 -11.01
C ARG A 21 -1.60 14.01 -12.44
N GLY A 22 -0.67 13.96 -13.38
CA GLY A 22 -0.89 13.55 -14.76
C GLY A 22 -0.86 12.05 -14.97
N PHE A 23 -0.40 11.27 -13.97
CA PHE A 23 -0.24 9.81 -14.07
C PHE A 23 0.56 9.40 -15.31
N THR A 24 1.61 10.17 -15.63
CA THR A 24 2.35 10.08 -16.89
C THR A 24 3.05 8.73 -17.09
N SER A 25 3.47 8.09 -15.99
CA SER A 25 4.13 6.78 -16.01
C SER A 25 3.16 5.59 -15.84
N LEU A 26 1.85 5.85 -15.67
CA LEU A 26 0.87 4.81 -15.39
C LEU A 26 0.69 3.86 -16.58
N ARG A 27 0.76 2.56 -16.29
CA ARG A 27 0.53 1.49 -17.24
C ARG A 27 -0.44 0.47 -16.66
N ARG A 28 -1.48 0.11 -17.42
CA ARG A 28 -2.41 -0.95 -17.04
C ARG A 28 -1.90 -2.31 -17.49
N ILE A 29 -1.90 -3.26 -16.54
CA ILE A 29 -1.55 -4.66 -16.71
C ILE A 29 -2.84 -5.45 -16.50
N PRO A 30 -3.44 -6.03 -17.55
CA PRO A 30 -4.58 -6.92 -17.39
C PRO A 30 -4.13 -8.21 -16.69
N LEU A 31 -4.91 -8.67 -15.71
CA LEU A 31 -4.73 -9.96 -15.05
C LEU A 31 -5.60 -11.03 -15.71
N ASP A 32 -6.82 -10.65 -16.07
CA ASP A 32 -7.81 -11.40 -16.82
C ASP A 32 -8.81 -10.41 -17.47
N GLU A 33 -9.97 -10.90 -17.95
CA GLU A 33 -10.99 -10.09 -18.63
C GLU A 33 -11.64 -9.03 -17.71
N ARG A 34 -11.62 -9.25 -16.38
CA ARG A 34 -12.34 -8.42 -15.38
C ARG A 34 -11.43 -7.76 -14.35
N SER A 35 -10.16 -8.18 -14.25
CA SER A 35 -9.23 -7.79 -13.21
C SER A 35 -7.98 -7.16 -13.80
N TRP A 36 -7.47 -6.12 -13.18
CA TRP A 36 -6.30 -5.40 -13.67
C TRP A 36 -5.49 -4.76 -12.54
N ILE A 37 -4.23 -4.44 -12.88
CA ILE A 37 -3.32 -3.64 -12.07
C ILE A 37 -2.92 -2.41 -12.87
N ASP A 38 -3.04 -1.23 -12.28
CA ASP A 38 -2.35 -0.05 -12.76
C ASP A 38 -1.06 0.11 -11.97
N HIS A 39 0.06 0.29 -12.66
CA HIS A 39 1.38 0.52 -12.07
C HIS A 39 1.97 1.81 -12.62
N ALA A 40 2.35 2.72 -11.72
CA ALA A 40 3.01 3.98 -12.06
C ALA A 40 4.33 4.08 -11.27
N PRO A 41 5.47 3.73 -11.91
CA PRO A 41 6.79 3.90 -11.32
C PRO A 41 7.09 5.38 -11.05
N GLY A 42 7.63 5.68 -9.86
CA GLY A 42 8.01 7.04 -9.46
C GLY A 42 6.86 8.05 -9.42
N TRP A 43 5.64 7.59 -9.18
CA TRP A 43 4.45 8.44 -9.10
C TRP A 43 4.52 9.49 -7.98
N LEU A 44 5.19 9.16 -6.88
CA LEU A 44 5.45 10.04 -5.75
C LEU A 44 6.93 10.40 -5.72
N ARG A 45 7.26 11.69 -5.78
CA ARG A 45 8.58 12.27 -5.47
C ARG A 45 8.61 12.73 -4.02
N GLY A 46 9.81 12.98 -3.47
CA GLY A 46 9.96 13.35 -2.04
C GLY A 46 9.56 12.22 -1.11
N SER A 47 9.72 10.98 -1.55
CA SER A 47 9.29 9.78 -0.85
C SER A 47 10.11 9.52 0.42
N ASP A 48 11.38 9.97 0.49
CA ASP A 48 12.23 9.88 1.68
C ASP A 48 11.68 10.74 2.82
N GLU A 49 11.25 11.99 2.52
CA GLU A 49 10.65 12.89 3.48
C GLU A 49 9.31 12.33 4.01
N LEU A 50 8.49 11.78 3.11
CA LEU A 50 7.24 11.16 3.54
C LEU A 50 7.48 9.93 4.40
N PHE A 51 8.46 9.08 4.04
CA PHE A 51 8.84 7.93 4.88
C PHE A 51 9.26 8.40 6.27
N THR A 52 10.14 9.39 6.35
CA THR A 52 10.66 9.94 7.61
C THR A 52 9.55 10.57 8.44
N LEU A 53 8.67 11.35 7.82
CA LEU A 53 7.51 11.94 8.46
C LEU A 53 6.63 10.87 9.09
N LEU A 54 6.22 9.86 8.31
CA LEU A 54 5.34 8.80 8.79
C LEU A 54 6.01 7.91 9.84
N HIS A 55 7.31 7.63 9.71
CA HIS A 55 8.06 6.85 10.70
C HIS A 55 8.11 7.56 12.05
N ARG A 56 8.26 8.89 12.05
CA ARG A 56 8.36 9.70 13.27
C ARG A 56 7.01 10.00 13.90
N THR A 57 5.97 10.25 13.10
CA THR A 57 4.66 10.73 13.58
C THR A 57 3.58 9.66 13.59
N GLY A 58 3.77 8.57 12.84
CA GLY A 58 2.80 7.48 12.76
C GLY A 58 2.66 6.73 14.09
N ARG A 59 1.40 6.55 14.53
CA ARG A 59 1.09 5.74 15.73
C ARG A 59 1.04 4.27 15.36
N PHE A 60 2.19 3.71 15.02
CA PHE A 60 2.31 2.32 14.63
C PHE A 60 2.09 1.37 15.79
N SER A 61 1.25 0.37 15.59
CA SER A 61 1.00 -0.72 16.53
C SER A 61 1.09 -2.08 15.85
N GLN A 62 1.49 -3.09 16.59
CA GLN A 62 1.46 -4.47 16.12
C GLN A 62 0.09 -5.08 16.45
N ARG A 63 -0.66 -5.42 15.43
CA ARG A 63 -1.96 -6.09 15.58
C ARG A 63 -1.75 -7.58 15.86
N THR A 64 -2.68 -8.17 16.59
CA THR A 64 -2.79 -9.62 16.74
C THR A 64 -3.94 -10.14 15.92
N VAL A 65 -3.78 -11.32 15.37
CA VAL A 65 -4.81 -12.04 14.61
C VAL A 65 -4.98 -13.44 15.17
N GLN A 66 -6.21 -13.92 15.12
CA GLN A 66 -6.49 -15.31 15.46
C GLN A 66 -6.16 -16.18 14.26
N VAL A 67 -5.26 -17.14 14.46
CA VAL A 67 -4.90 -18.18 13.47
C VAL A 67 -5.17 -19.51 14.13
N TRP A 68 -6.24 -20.18 13.67
CA TRP A 68 -6.79 -21.39 14.30
C TRP A 68 -7.14 -21.09 15.78
N ASP A 69 -6.51 -21.81 16.71
CA ASP A 69 -6.66 -21.70 18.16
C ASP A 69 -5.65 -20.75 18.84
N ARG A 70 -4.79 -20.07 18.06
CA ARG A 70 -3.70 -19.23 18.57
C ARG A 70 -3.86 -17.78 18.16
N THR A 71 -3.64 -16.89 19.11
CA THR A 71 -3.46 -15.47 18.84
C THR A 71 -1.99 -15.21 18.52
N VAL A 72 -1.72 -14.71 17.31
CA VAL A 72 -0.36 -14.43 16.85
C VAL A 72 -0.22 -12.96 16.47
N PRO A 73 0.93 -12.31 16.74
CA PRO A 73 1.19 -10.98 16.25
C PRO A 73 1.35 -10.99 14.74
N GLU A 74 0.74 -10.03 14.05
CA GLU A 74 0.98 -9.82 12.62
C GLU A 74 2.45 -9.45 12.41
N PRO A 75 3.14 -10.04 11.42
CA PRO A 75 4.54 -9.72 11.13
C PRO A 75 4.65 -8.41 10.34
N ARG A 76 4.18 -7.33 10.91
CA ARG A 76 4.30 -5.93 10.49
C ARG A 76 3.67 -5.01 11.54
N LEU A 77 3.98 -3.72 11.45
CA LEU A 77 3.29 -2.68 12.22
C LEU A 77 2.28 -1.95 11.33
N THR A 78 1.22 -1.41 11.93
CA THR A 78 0.17 -0.68 11.19
C THR A 78 -0.21 0.61 11.86
N ALA A 79 -0.51 1.65 11.06
CA ALA A 79 -1.16 2.88 11.44
C ALA A 79 -2.30 3.18 10.46
N GLY A 80 -3.33 3.92 10.88
CA GLY A 80 -4.47 4.22 10.02
C GLY A 80 -5.06 5.60 10.26
N TRP A 81 -5.65 6.17 9.21
CA TRP A 81 -6.37 7.44 9.21
C TRP A 81 -7.62 7.34 8.33
N SER A 82 -8.58 8.23 8.60
CA SER A 82 -9.76 8.40 7.75
C SER A 82 -9.97 9.88 7.47
N THR A 83 -10.17 10.24 6.21
CA THR A 83 -10.48 11.64 5.82
C THR A 83 -11.92 12.03 6.13
N GLU A 84 -12.79 11.06 6.45
CA GLU A 84 -14.20 11.28 6.82
C GLU A 84 -14.41 11.44 8.33
N VAL A 85 -13.43 11.02 9.15
CA VAL A 85 -13.55 11.14 10.61
C VAL A 85 -13.17 12.55 11.03
N ALA A 86 -14.12 13.29 11.56
CA ALA A 86 -13.89 14.63 12.08
C ALA A 86 -12.85 14.59 13.21
N GLY A 87 -11.80 15.44 13.11
CA GLY A 87 -10.72 15.50 14.09
C GLY A 87 -9.61 14.45 13.88
N ASP A 88 -9.68 13.59 12.88
CA ASP A 88 -8.55 12.74 12.49
C ASP A 88 -7.48 13.61 11.82
N ASP A 89 -6.32 13.71 12.47
CA ASP A 89 -5.20 14.52 11.98
C ASP A 89 -4.43 13.77 10.89
N VAL A 90 -5.04 13.71 9.71
CA VAL A 90 -4.42 13.08 8.53
C VAL A 90 -3.26 13.96 8.05
N PRO A 91 -2.03 13.46 7.98
CA PRO A 91 -0.90 14.23 7.43
C PRO A 91 -1.18 14.78 6.03
N ALA A 92 -0.80 16.04 5.76
CA ALA A 92 -1.08 16.71 4.50
C ALA A 92 -0.65 15.91 3.26
N PRO A 93 0.53 15.28 3.21
CA PRO A 93 0.91 14.45 2.07
C PRO A 93 -0.04 13.27 1.85
N LEU A 94 -0.57 12.64 2.90
CA LEU A 94 -1.54 11.55 2.75
C LEU A 94 -2.89 12.04 2.19
N ARG A 95 -3.32 13.25 2.57
CA ARG A 95 -4.51 13.89 1.95
C ARG A 95 -4.28 14.17 0.47
N ASP A 96 -3.07 14.59 0.10
CA ASP A 96 -2.71 14.85 -1.31
C ASP A 96 -2.72 13.57 -2.16
N LEU A 97 -2.19 12.45 -1.63
CA LEU A 97 -2.29 11.14 -2.26
C LEU A 97 -3.75 10.76 -2.50
N ALA A 98 -4.58 10.82 -1.45
CA ALA A 98 -6.00 10.49 -1.51
C ALA A 98 -6.74 11.37 -2.53
N SER A 99 -6.51 12.68 -2.50
CA SER A 99 -7.12 13.65 -3.41
C SER A 99 -6.72 13.42 -4.88
N ALA A 100 -5.45 13.11 -5.17
CA ALA A 100 -5.00 12.83 -6.52
C ALA A 100 -5.62 11.57 -7.09
N LEU A 101 -5.65 10.49 -6.30
CA LEU A 101 -6.28 9.21 -6.67
C LEU A 101 -7.79 9.37 -6.83
N SER A 102 -8.45 10.10 -5.93
CA SER A 102 -9.90 10.32 -6.00
C SER A 102 -10.31 11.02 -7.28
N ARG A 103 -9.55 12.03 -7.71
CA ARG A 103 -9.80 12.71 -8.99
C ARG A 103 -9.54 11.83 -10.21
N HIS A 104 -8.50 11.00 -10.18
CA HIS A 104 -8.13 10.18 -11.32
C HIS A 104 -9.11 9.01 -11.54
N TYR A 105 -9.57 8.39 -10.47
CA TYR A 105 -10.45 7.21 -10.53
C TYR A 105 -11.94 7.55 -10.31
N ASP A 106 -12.27 8.83 -10.12
CA ASP A 106 -13.64 9.31 -9.87
C ASP A 106 -14.33 8.60 -8.68
N ILE A 107 -13.57 8.36 -7.61
CA ILE A 107 -14.05 7.74 -6.37
C ILE A 107 -13.30 8.27 -5.15
N ALA A 108 -14.00 8.53 -4.04
CA ALA A 108 -13.39 9.05 -2.81
C ALA A 108 -12.52 7.99 -2.12
N PHE A 109 -11.20 8.11 -2.18
CA PHE A 109 -10.26 7.36 -1.36
C PHE A 109 -10.17 8.01 0.03
N ASP A 110 -10.93 7.49 0.99
CA ASP A 110 -11.17 8.10 2.32
C ASP A 110 -10.59 7.28 3.48
N ARG A 111 -10.09 6.07 3.22
CA ARG A 111 -9.47 5.18 4.21
C ARG A 111 -8.01 4.97 3.87
N ILE A 112 -7.14 5.33 4.80
CA ILE A 112 -5.68 5.26 4.63
C ILE A 112 -5.10 4.35 5.70
N TRP A 113 -4.34 3.34 5.27
CA TRP A 113 -3.57 2.45 6.13
C TRP A 113 -2.12 2.45 5.71
N VAL A 114 -1.23 2.49 6.68
CA VAL A 114 0.20 2.34 6.45
C VAL A 114 0.67 1.08 7.15
N ASN A 115 1.24 0.15 6.37
CA ASN A 115 1.92 -1.01 6.91
C ASN A 115 3.42 -0.75 6.88
N LEU A 116 4.08 -0.89 8.02
CA LEU A 116 5.53 -0.82 8.15
C LEU A 116 6.08 -2.24 8.26
N TYR A 117 6.86 -2.65 7.26
CA TYR A 117 7.68 -3.86 7.24
C TYR A 117 9.07 -3.44 7.68
N ARG A 118 9.51 -3.89 8.87
CA ARG A 118 10.76 -3.47 9.51
C ARG A 118 11.98 -4.03 8.78
N ASP A 119 11.83 -5.23 8.25
CA ASP A 119 12.87 -5.97 7.54
C ASP A 119 12.29 -7.03 6.60
N GLY A 120 13.14 -7.94 6.10
CA GLY A 120 12.72 -9.03 5.22
C GLY A 120 11.84 -10.09 5.88
N GLN A 121 11.79 -10.20 7.20
CA GLN A 121 10.97 -11.17 7.91
C GLN A 121 9.52 -10.71 8.09
N ASP A 122 9.29 -9.41 8.06
CA ASP A 122 7.93 -8.87 8.04
C ASP A 122 7.25 -9.17 6.70
N SER A 123 5.97 -9.52 6.76
CA SER A 123 5.25 -10.05 5.61
C SER A 123 3.73 -9.87 5.76
N VAL A 124 3.00 -10.11 4.68
CA VAL A 124 1.56 -10.36 4.70
C VAL A 124 1.26 -11.61 3.90
N ALA A 125 0.45 -12.50 4.45
CA ALA A 125 0.01 -13.73 3.79
C ALA A 125 -0.89 -13.42 2.58
N TRP A 126 -1.17 -14.41 1.75
CA TRP A 126 -2.14 -14.32 0.66
C TRP A 126 -3.51 -13.89 1.18
N HIS A 127 -4.07 -12.82 0.61
CA HIS A 127 -5.37 -12.29 0.98
C HIS A 127 -5.95 -11.41 -0.13
N GLY A 128 -7.27 -11.24 -0.14
CA GLY A 128 -7.96 -10.13 -0.77
C GLY A 128 -8.35 -9.10 0.28
N ASP A 129 -8.48 -7.85 -0.10
CA ASP A 129 -8.85 -6.78 0.83
C ASP A 129 -10.29 -6.92 1.35
N ARG A 130 -10.52 -6.51 2.61
CA ARG A 130 -11.82 -6.72 3.28
C ARG A 130 -12.99 -5.96 2.67
N ASN A 131 -12.73 -4.85 1.97
CA ASN A 131 -13.77 -4.07 1.31
C ASN A 131 -14.46 -4.83 0.15
N ARG A 132 -13.93 -5.99 -0.27
CA ARG A 132 -14.60 -6.91 -1.21
C ARG A 132 -16.01 -7.32 -0.77
N HIS A 133 -16.30 -7.32 0.54
CA HIS A 133 -17.61 -7.70 1.06
C HIS A 133 -18.65 -6.59 0.97
N THR A 134 -18.23 -5.35 0.75
CA THR A 134 -19.10 -4.17 0.72
C THR A 134 -19.15 -3.50 -0.65
N HIS A 135 -18.26 -3.88 -1.57
CA HIS A 135 -18.14 -3.24 -2.88
C HIS A 135 -18.09 -4.27 -4.01
N ARG A 136 -18.76 -3.96 -5.11
CA ARG A 136 -18.79 -4.85 -6.30
C ARG A 136 -17.43 -4.92 -6.99
N ASN A 137 -16.78 -3.78 -7.20
CA ASN A 137 -15.47 -3.66 -7.86
C ASN A 137 -14.57 -2.70 -7.07
N PRO A 138 -14.09 -3.10 -5.88
CA PRO A 138 -13.34 -2.20 -5.03
C PRO A 138 -11.97 -1.86 -5.62
N LEU A 139 -11.63 -0.56 -5.64
CA LEU A 139 -10.28 -0.10 -5.93
C LEU A 139 -9.44 -0.09 -4.65
N VAL A 140 -8.23 -0.59 -4.76
CA VAL A 140 -7.22 -0.54 -3.69
C VAL A 140 -5.93 0.01 -4.27
N ALA A 141 -5.55 1.20 -3.85
CA ALA A 141 -4.30 1.83 -4.24
C ALA A 141 -3.23 1.61 -3.16
N THR A 142 -2.00 1.37 -3.59
CA THR A 142 -0.85 1.17 -2.71
C THR A 142 0.34 1.97 -3.20
N VAL A 143 0.87 2.87 -2.36
CA VAL A 143 2.12 3.60 -2.61
C VAL A 143 3.22 2.96 -1.77
N SER A 144 4.35 2.63 -2.40
CA SER A 144 5.49 1.98 -1.76
C SER A 144 6.56 2.99 -1.38
N LEU A 145 7.06 2.93 -0.15
CA LEU A 145 8.17 3.74 0.34
C LEU A 145 9.27 2.84 0.91
N GLY A 146 10.53 3.22 0.72
CA GLY A 146 11.69 2.48 1.24
C GLY A 146 12.10 1.30 0.38
N ALA A 147 12.49 0.19 0.99
CA ALA A 147 13.08 -0.95 0.30
C ALA A 147 12.10 -1.64 -0.66
N ARG A 148 12.60 -2.08 -1.80
CA ARG A 148 11.82 -2.90 -2.74
C ARG A 148 11.51 -4.25 -2.12
N ARG A 149 10.24 -4.68 -2.20
CA ARG A 149 9.77 -5.99 -1.76
C ARG A 149 8.97 -6.64 -2.86
N ARG A 150 9.00 -7.96 -2.93
CA ARG A 150 8.12 -8.70 -3.83
C ARG A 150 6.66 -8.45 -3.46
N PHE A 151 5.86 -8.13 -4.45
CA PHE A 151 4.41 -8.04 -4.40
C PHE A 151 3.87 -9.04 -5.42
N ARG A 152 3.23 -10.10 -4.94
CA ARG A 152 2.77 -11.19 -5.77
C ARG A 152 1.26 -11.24 -5.82
N LEU A 153 0.73 -11.59 -6.98
CA LEU A 153 -0.69 -11.81 -7.18
C LEU A 153 -0.92 -13.22 -7.75
N ARG A 154 -2.06 -13.80 -7.39
CA ARG A 154 -2.56 -15.07 -7.92
C ARG A 154 -4.09 -15.07 -8.00
N PRO A 155 -4.72 -15.85 -8.90
CA PRO A 155 -6.13 -16.20 -8.76
C PRO A 155 -6.38 -16.85 -7.41
N VAL A 156 -7.56 -16.67 -6.82
CA VAL A 156 -7.93 -17.29 -5.53
C VAL A 156 -7.70 -18.80 -5.59
N GLY A 157 -6.91 -19.33 -4.67
CA GLY A 157 -6.53 -20.74 -4.63
C GLY A 157 -5.57 -21.21 -5.74
N GLY A 158 -5.16 -20.32 -6.65
CA GLY A 158 -4.28 -20.64 -7.77
C GLY A 158 -2.79 -20.50 -7.46
N ARG A 159 -1.97 -20.63 -8.51
CA ARG A 159 -0.52 -20.40 -8.43
C ARG A 159 -0.22 -18.92 -8.67
N PRO A 160 0.93 -18.38 -8.15
CA PRO A 160 1.36 -17.03 -8.47
C PRO A 160 1.45 -16.79 -9.98
N ALA A 161 0.78 -15.74 -10.46
CA ALA A 161 0.69 -15.39 -11.89
C ALA A 161 1.40 -14.09 -12.23
N LEU A 162 1.50 -13.15 -11.27
CA LEU A 162 2.23 -11.89 -11.45
C LEU A 162 3.11 -11.62 -10.22
N GLU A 163 4.34 -11.17 -10.47
CA GLU A 163 5.23 -10.62 -9.45
C GLU A 163 5.68 -9.22 -9.88
N LEU A 164 5.42 -8.23 -9.03
CA LEU A 164 5.96 -6.88 -9.12
C LEU A 164 6.98 -6.67 -8.00
N ARG A 165 7.86 -5.69 -8.17
CA ARG A 165 8.78 -5.20 -7.13
C ARG A 165 8.67 -3.68 -7.04
N PRO A 166 7.54 -3.16 -6.51
CA PRO A 166 7.33 -1.72 -6.43
C PRO A 166 8.50 -1.05 -5.71
N GLY A 167 9.04 -0.03 -6.35
CA GLY A 167 10.12 0.79 -5.82
C GLY A 167 9.62 1.89 -4.90
N HIS A 168 10.59 2.70 -4.47
CA HIS A 168 10.34 3.90 -3.67
C HIS A 168 9.57 4.93 -4.50
N GLY A 169 8.39 5.36 -4.04
CA GLY A 169 7.49 6.27 -4.76
C GLY A 169 6.59 5.62 -5.81
N ASP A 170 6.66 4.30 -6.01
CA ASP A 170 5.78 3.61 -6.97
C ASP A 170 4.35 3.49 -6.46
N LEU A 171 3.39 3.69 -7.37
CA LEU A 171 1.97 3.42 -7.16
C LEU A 171 1.57 2.11 -7.83
N VAL A 172 0.79 1.31 -7.12
CA VAL A 172 0.08 0.12 -7.64
C VAL A 172 -1.39 0.24 -7.29
N VAL A 173 -2.28 0.14 -8.26
CA VAL A 173 -3.74 0.13 -8.03
C VAL A 173 -4.31 -1.18 -8.54
N MET A 174 -5.02 -1.89 -7.68
CA MET A 174 -5.76 -3.11 -8.00
C MET A 174 -7.22 -2.74 -8.28
N GLY A 175 -7.76 -3.16 -9.41
CA GLY A 175 -9.11 -2.78 -9.80
C GLY A 175 -9.89 -3.88 -10.54
N GLY A 176 -11.13 -3.55 -10.90
CA GLY A 176 -12.08 -4.52 -11.42
C GLY A 176 -12.45 -5.58 -10.36
N ALA A 177 -12.56 -6.83 -10.77
CA ALA A 177 -12.84 -7.95 -9.88
C ALA A 177 -11.64 -8.41 -9.04
N CYS A 178 -10.51 -7.70 -9.07
CA CYS A 178 -9.24 -8.13 -8.49
C CYS A 178 -9.37 -8.53 -7.01
N GLN A 179 -10.13 -7.78 -6.19
CA GLN A 179 -10.28 -8.10 -4.77
C GLN A 179 -11.19 -9.31 -4.48
N HIS A 180 -11.96 -9.76 -5.47
CA HIS A 180 -12.84 -10.92 -5.36
C HIS A 180 -12.20 -12.19 -5.91
N GLU A 181 -11.47 -12.05 -7.02
CA GLU A 181 -10.98 -13.17 -7.81
C GLU A 181 -9.49 -13.42 -7.66
N TRP A 182 -8.78 -12.43 -7.10
CA TRP A 182 -7.34 -12.50 -6.89
C TRP A 182 -6.97 -12.28 -5.42
N GLU A 183 -5.84 -12.86 -5.06
CA GLU A 183 -5.16 -12.63 -3.79
C GLU A 183 -3.79 -12.02 -4.04
N HIS A 184 -3.33 -11.24 -3.08
CA HIS A 184 -1.99 -10.67 -3.12
C HIS A 184 -1.23 -10.92 -1.81
N THR A 185 0.11 -10.82 -1.89
CA THR A 185 1.00 -11.06 -0.75
C THR A 185 2.27 -10.22 -0.86
N VAL A 186 2.84 -9.87 0.29
CA VAL A 186 4.24 -9.46 0.43
C VAL A 186 4.94 -10.58 1.20
N PRO A 187 5.62 -11.50 0.51
CA PRO A 187 6.26 -12.64 1.16
C PRO A 187 7.49 -12.22 1.95
N LYS A 188 7.93 -13.09 2.86
CA LYS A 188 9.24 -12.96 3.51
C LYS A 188 10.35 -12.99 2.45
N GLU A 189 11.43 -12.26 2.72
CA GLU A 189 12.64 -12.28 1.91
C GLU A 189 13.74 -13.08 2.63
N ALA A 190 14.42 -13.96 1.89
CA ALA A 190 15.55 -14.70 2.43
C ALA A 190 16.80 -13.82 2.61
N ALA A 191 17.00 -12.88 1.69
CA ALA A 191 18.07 -11.88 1.78
C ALA A 191 17.66 -10.75 2.74
N PRO A 192 18.62 -10.09 3.40
CA PRO A 192 18.35 -8.90 4.17
C PRO A 192 17.66 -7.84 3.32
N ALA A 193 16.58 -7.26 3.85
CA ALA A 193 15.85 -6.17 3.23
C ALA A 193 15.69 -5.03 4.23
N GLY A 194 15.88 -3.83 3.76
CA GLY A 194 15.65 -2.62 4.56
C GLY A 194 14.16 -2.42 4.87
N PRO A 195 13.85 -1.41 5.66
CA PRO A 195 12.48 -1.07 6.01
C PRO A 195 11.69 -0.61 4.78
N ARG A 196 10.39 -0.95 4.78
CA ARG A 196 9.44 -0.55 3.74
C ARG A 196 8.14 -0.12 4.38
N MET A 197 7.56 0.94 3.86
CA MET A 197 6.15 1.25 4.12
C MET A 197 5.30 0.96 2.88
N SER A 198 4.06 0.58 3.13
CA SER A 198 3.01 0.44 2.13
C SER A 198 1.84 1.30 2.56
N ILE A 199 1.63 2.43 1.90
CA ILE A 199 0.48 3.30 2.10
C ILE A 199 -0.65 2.73 1.25
N THR A 200 -1.68 2.18 1.90
CA THR A 200 -2.83 1.58 1.22
C THR A 200 -4.04 2.50 1.37
N LEU A 201 -4.62 2.91 0.24
CA LEU A 201 -5.79 3.76 0.20
C LEU A 201 -6.98 2.97 -0.36
N ARG A 202 -8.12 3.12 0.30
CA ARG A 202 -9.39 2.46 -0.05
C ARG A 202 -10.52 3.48 0.00
N HIS A 203 -11.65 3.13 -0.60
CA HIS A 203 -12.88 3.90 -0.54
C HIS A 203 -13.93 3.18 0.34
N SER A 204 -14.75 3.96 1.06
CA SER A 204 -15.89 3.45 1.83
C SER A 204 -17.20 3.48 1.05
N ALA A 205 -17.35 4.39 0.09
CA ALA A 205 -18.54 4.49 -0.76
C ALA A 205 -18.63 3.33 -1.75
N GLN A 206 -19.85 2.86 -2.03
CA GLN A 206 -20.10 1.90 -3.10
C GLN A 206 -19.94 2.59 -4.45
N LEU A 207 -19.28 1.88 -5.39
CA LEU A 207 -19.37 2.22 -6.80
C LEU A 207 -20.76 1.83 -7.30
N GLY A 208 -21.51 2.79 -7.81
CA GLY A 208 -22.82 2.59 -8.39
C GLY A 208 -22.84 1.64 -9.58
#